data_dd1cfcda8f9356313e154baf79ec9f54
#
_entry.id   dd1cfcda8f9356313e154baf79ec9f54
#
_cell.length_a   1.000
_cell.length_b   1.000
_cell.length_c   1.000
_cell.angle_alpha   90.00
_cell.angle_beta   90.00
_cell.angle_gamma   90.00
#
_symmetry.space_group_name_H-M   'P 1'
#
loop_
_entity.id
_entity.type
_entity.pdbx_description
1 polymer ?
#
loop_
_entity_poly.entity_id
_entity_poly.type
_entity_poly.pdbx_seq_one_letter_code
_entity_poly.pdbx_strand_id
1 'polypeptide(L)'
;SVLNLIMTVHLYNKKKYFNEGHLHRLRSKLVCEDTLFQIAENISLYKYVNVGAGEIKNGGNKKKSILADSLEALIGAIYSDSSFEQTNDVIDLMYEPIFKSMDLNLPCKDPKSELQEILQKKGLHIPKYDVTSKSGADHDQTFEVKCYIPDLNIITIGNGNSRKTAEVTAARKIIDLVKHKLKW
;
A
#
# COMPACT_ATOMS: atom_id res chain seq x y z
N SER A 1 -11.66 -8.68 -10.37
CA SER A 1 -12.91 -7.96 -9.99
C SER A 1 -13.11 -6.74 -10.88
N VAL A 2 -14.34 -6.27 -11.00
CA VAL A 2 -14.72 -5.05 -11.73
C VAL A 2 -13.96 -3.84 -11.21
N LEU A 3 -13.81 -3.72 -9.90
CA LEU A 3 -13.02 -2.65 -9.26
C LEU A 3 -11.59 -2.59 -9.80
N ASN A 4 -10.92 -3.73 -9.93
CA ASN A 4 -9.56 -3.78 -10.48
C ASN A 4 -9.48 -3.26 -11.92
N LEU A 5 -10.48 -3.58 -12.75
CA LEU A 5 -10.55 -3.10 -14.13
C LEU A 5 -10.76 -1.57 -14.16
N ILE A 6 -11.74 -1.06 -13.42
CA ILE A 6 -12.03 0.37 -13.35
C ILE A 6 -10.83 1.14 -12.84
N MET A 7 -10.17 0.69 -11.77
CA MET A 7 -8.95 1.33 -11.25
C MET A 7 -7.82 1.32 -12.27
N THR A 8 -7.68 0.26 -13.06
CA THR A 8 -6.67 0.20 -14.13
C THR A 8 -6.93 1.25 -15.19
N VAL A 9 -8.16 1.36 -15.69
CA VAL A 9 -8.57 2.36 -16.68
C VAL A 9 -8.37 3.78 -16.14
N HIS A 10 -8.82 4.01 -14.91
CA HIS A 10 -8.70 5.31 -14.25
C HIS A 10 -7.23 5.77 -14.10
N LEU A 11 -6.36 4.89 -13.63
CA LEU A 11 -4.94 5.19 -13.47
C LEU A 11 -4.25 5.40 -14.83
N TYR A 12 -4.58 4.59 -15.84
CA TYR A 12 -4.02 4.71 -17.17
C TYR A 12 -4.39 6.06 -17.82
N ASN A 13 -5.65 6.48 -17.72
CA ASN A 13 -6.12 7.73 -18.29
C ASN A 13 -5.54 8.98 -17.60
N LYS A 14 -5.38 8.94 -16.28
CA LYS A 14 -4.87 10.08 -15.49
C LYS A 14 -3.35 10.24 -15.55
N LYS A 15 -2.60 9.19 -15.88
CA LYS A 15 -1.14 9.14 -15.64
C LYS A 15 -0.33 8.59 -16.81
N LYS A 16 -0.38 9.30 -17.95
CA LYS A 16 0.40 8.98 -19.17
C LYS A 16 1.93 8.90 -18.99
N TYR A 17 2.45 9.38 -17.86
CA TYR A 17 3.91 9.48 -17.60
C TYR A 17 4.45 8.45 -16.61
N PHE A 18 3.63 7.53 -16.11
CA PHE A 18 4.09 6.50 -15.19
C PHE A 18 4.40 5.20 -15.92
N ASN A 19 5.47 4.53 -15.48
CA ASN A 19 5.77 3.17 -15.95
C ASN A 19 4.78 2.16 -15.36
N GLU A 20 4.68 1.00 -16.00
CA GLU A 20 3.79 -0.11 -15.63
C GLU A 20 3.92 -0.51 -14.16
N GLY A 21 5.16 -0.65 -13.67
CA GLY A 21 5.41 -1.03 -12.27
C GLY A 21 4.88 0.00 -11.27
N HIS A 22 4.88 1.29 -11.61
CA HIS A 22 4.28 2.34 -10.78
C HIS A 22 2.75 2.23 -10.77
N LEU A 23 2.15 2.09 -11.94
CA LEU A 23 0.69 1.93 -12.07
C LEU A 23 0.20 0.69 -11.34
N HIS A 24 0.94 -0.43 -11.44
CA HIS A 24 0.63 -1.66 -10.70
C HIS A 24 0.64 -1.44 -9.17
N ARG A 25 1.65 -0.75 -8.64
CA ARG A 25 1.74 -0.46 -7.20
C ARG A 25 0.64 0.49 -6.72
N LEU A 26 0.33 1.54 -7.50
CA LEU A 26 -0.78 2.45 -7.20
C LEU A 26 -2.10 1.68 -7.18
N ARG A 27 -2.36 0.86 -8.20
CA ARG A 27 -3.55 0.03 -8.23
C ARG A 27 -3.62 -0.88 -7.00
N SER A 28 -2.56 -1.63 -6.70
CA SER A 28 -2.51 -2.51 -5.54
C SER A 28 -2.81 -1.78 -4.23
N LYS A 29 -2.33 -0.55 -4.08
CA LYS A 29 -2.62 0.28 -2.91
C LYS A 29 -4.07 0.75 -2.87
N LEU A 30 -4.66 1.06 -4.02
CA LEU A 30 -6.05 1.53 -4.10
C LEU A 30 -7.07 0.43 -3.86
N VAL A 31 -6.76 -0.83 -4.19
CA VAL A 31 -7.68 -1.97 -4.04
C VAL A 31 -7.31 -2.90 -2.89
N CYS A 32 -6.40 -2.50 -2.00
CA CYS A 32 -6.06 -3.31 -0.83
C CYS A 32 -7.14 -3.20 0.26
N GLU A 33 -7.17 -4.20 1.15
CA GLU A 33 -8.11 -4.28 2.26
C GLU A 33 -8.17 -3.00 3.10
N ASP A 34 -7.02 -2.35 3.37
CA ASP A 34 -6.95 -1.09 4.13
C ASP A 34 -7.74 0.04 3.49
N THR A 35 -7.57 0.22 2.19
CA THR A 35 -8.25 1.27 1.44
C THR A 35 -9.74 0.98 1.30
N LEU A 36 -10.09 -0.27 1.00
CA LEU A 36 -11.50 -0.68 0.90
C LEU A 36 -12.23 -0.52 2.23
N PHE A 37 -11.59 -0.91 3.33
CA PHE A 37 -12.13 -0.71 4.67
C PHE A 37 -12.38 0.78 4.96
N GLN A 38 -11.41 1.65 4.67
CA GLN A 38 -11.56 3.09 4.86
C GLN A 38 -12.74 3.67 4.07
N ILE A 39 -12.92 3.23 2.82
CA ILE A 39 -14.06 3.66 2.00
C ILE A 39 -15.38 3.13 2.59
N ALA A 40 -15.42 1.87 2.99
CA ALA A 40 -16.59 1.26 3.60
C ALA A 40 -17.01 1.98 4.91
N GLU A 41 -16.04 2.42 5.71
CA GLU A 41 -16.29 3.25 6.89
C GLU A 41 -16.85 4.63 6.51
N ASN A 42 -16.24 5.30 5.52
CA ASN A 42 -16.68 6.63 5.06
C ASN A 42 -18.14 6.64 4.62
N ILE A 43 -18.59 5.58 3.93
CA ILE A 43 -19.99 5.44 3.52
C ILE A 43 -20.88 4.78 4.59
N SER A 44 -20.34 4.48 5.76
CA SER A 44 -21.03 3.80 6.88
C SER A 44 -21.62 2.45 6.49
N LEU A 45 -20.95 1.69 5.63
CA LEU A 45 -21.44 0.41 5.09
C LEU A 45 -21.78 -0.60 6.19
N TYR A 46 -21.08 -0.54 7.33
CA TYR A 46 -21.32 -1.42 8.49
C TYR A 46 -22.77 -1.41 9.01
N LYS A 47 -23.54 -0.34 8.71
CA LYS A 47 -24.96 -0.23 9.10
C LYS A 47 -25.87 -1.15 8.29
N TYR A 48 -25.42 -1.57 7.12
CA TYR A 48 -26.18 -2.34 6.15
C TYR A 48 -25.69 -3.78 6.00
N VAL A 49 -24.53 -4.10 6.58
CA VAL A 49 -23.96 -5.45 6.53
C VAL A 49 -24.64 -6.33 7.59
N ASN A 50 -25.34 -7.35 7.13
CA ASN A 50 -25.95 -8.36 7.99
C ASN A 50 -24.94 -9.50 8.23
N VAL A 51 -24.61 -9.74 9.49
CA VAL A 51 -23.73 -10.83 9.92
C VAL A 51 -24.47 -11.75 10.90
N GLY A 52 -24.02 -12.98 11.03
CA GLY A 52 -24.62 -13.93 11.96
C GLY A 52 -24.54 -13.47 13.43
N ALA A 53 -25.45 -13.94 14.29
CA ALA A 53 -25.54 -13.52 15.68
C ALA A 53 -24.24 -13.72 16.50
N GLY A 54 -23.46 -14.73 16.17
CA GLY A 54 -22.14 -14.97 16.76
C GLY A 54 -21.10 -13.91 16.38
N GLU A 55 -21.14 -13.44 15.14
CA GLU A 55 -20.25 -12.39 14.65
C GLU A 55 -20.64 -11.02 15.20
N ILE A 56 -21.93 -10.74 15.38
CA ILE A 56 -22.41 -9.47 15.98
C ILE A 56 -21.80 -9.26 17.36
N LYS A 57 -21.78 -10.30 18.21
CA LYS A 57 -21.20 -10.24 19.56
C LYS A 57 -19.71 -9.90 19.56
N ASN A 58 -19.02 -10.23 18.49
CA ASN A 58 -17.58 -9.97 18.31
C ASN A 58 -17.28 -8.73 17.45
N GLY A 59 -18.29 -7.88 17.22
CA GLY A 59 -18.14 -6.70 16.36
C GLY A 59 -17.93 -7.02 14.88
N GLY A 60 -18.42 -8.17 14.40
CA GLY A 60 -18.15 -8.70 13.07
C GLY A 60 -18.58 -7.78 11.92
N ASN A 61 -19.69 -7.04 12.09
CA ASN A 61 -20.11 -6.04 11.09
C ASN A 61 -19.16 -4.84 10.95
N LYS A 62 -18.16 -4.71 11.83
CA LYS A 62 -17.10 -3.70 11.76
C LYS A 62 -15.72 -4.31 11.52
N LYS A 63 -15.62 -5.62 11.34
CA LYS A 63 -14.35 -6.25 10.98
C LYS A 63 -13.87 -5.77 9.62
N LYS A 64 -12.60 -5.43 9.56
CA LYS A 64 -11.95 -4.85 8.39
C LYS A 64 -12.14 -5.69 7.13
N SER A 65 -11.84 -6.99 7.20
CA SER A 65 -12.00 -7.90 6.07
C SER A 65 -13.47 -8.00 5.62
N ILE A 66 -14.42 -8.11 6.56
CA ILE A 66 -15.85 -8.20 6.24
C ILE A 66 -16.33 -6.95 5.52
N LEU A 67 -15.91 -5.76 5.95
CA LEU A 67 -16.29 -4.51 5.31
C LEU A 67 -15.61 -4.33 3.95
N ALA A 68 -14.36 -4.71 3.81
CA ALA A 68 -13.67 -4.68 2.53
C ALA A 68 -14.33 -5.60 1.50
N ASP A 69 -14.61 -6.86 1.88
CA ASP A 69 -15.28 -7.84 1.03
C ASP A 69 -16.71 -7.40 0.68
N SER A 70 -17.44 -6.80 1.66
CA SER A 70 -18.79 -6.27 1.44
C SER A 70 -18.80 -5.10 0.45
N LEU A 71 -17.77 -4.25 0.48
CA LEU A 71 -17.63 -3.16 -0.50
C LEU A 71 -17.35 -3.71 -1.90
N GLU A 72 -16.49 -4.71 -2.04
CA GLU A 72 -16.25 -5.35 -3.34
C GLU A 72 -17.53 -6.00 -3.88
N ALA A 73 -18.29 -6.67 -3.03
CA ALA A 73 -19.56 -7.27 -3.39
C ALA A 73 -20.60 -6.21 -3.81
N LEU A 74 -20.67 -5.09 -3.10
CA LEU A 74 -21.56 -3.96 -3.46
C LEU A 74 -21.20 -3.38 -4.83
N ILE A 75 -19.92 -3.16 -5.11
CA ILE A 75 -19.44 -2.69 -6.42
C ILE A 75 -19.81 -3.70 -7.52
N GLY A 76 -19.64 -4.99 -7.25
CA GLY A 76 -20.04 -6.05 -8.17
C GLY A 76 -21.55 -6.06 -8.44
N ALA A 77 -22.38 -5.84 -7.43
CA ALA A 77 -23.82 -5.74 -7.56
C ALA A 77 -24.23 -4.51 -8.40
N ILE A 78 -23.65 -3.35 -8.13
CA ILE A 78 -23.89 -2.13 -8.92
C ILE A 78 -23.55 -2.38 -10.40
N TYR A 79 -22.42 -3.01 -10.68
CA TYR A 79 -22.05 -3.36 -12.05
C TYR A 79 -23.04 -4.30 -12.73
N SER A 80 -23.58 -5.28 -12.00
CA SER A 80 -24.52 -6.25 -12.53
C SER A 80 -25.90 -5.66 -12.80
N ASP A 81 -26.28 -4.62 -12.04
CA ASP A 81 -27.60 -3.95 -12.12
C ASP A 81 -27.57 -2.69 -13.01
N SER A 82 -26.39 -2.27 -13.46
CA SER A 82 -26.22 -1.03 -14.23
C SER A 82 -25.28 -1.21 -15.42
N SER A 83 -24.38 -0.24 -15.66
CA SER A 83 -23.36 -0.28 -16.70
C SER A 83 -21.95 -0.06 -16.14
N PHE A 84 -20.95 -0.27 -16.98
CA PHE A 84 -19.56 0.06 -16.63
C PHE A 84 -19.41 1.55 -16.29
N GLU A 85 -20.02 2.42 -17.09
CA GLU A 85 -19.95 3.86 -16.92
C GLU A 85 -20.55 4.31 -15.59
N GLN A 86 -21.76 3.83 -15.27
CA GLN A 86 -22.42 4.14 -14.01
C GLN A 86 -21.65 3.59 -12.79
N THR A 87 -21.09 2.41 -12.91
CA THR A 87 -20.24 1.83 -11.85
C THR A 87 -18.96 2.65 -11.67
N ASN A 88 -18.36 3.12 -12.77
CA ASN A 88 -17.19 3.99 -12.71
C ASN A 88 -17.51 5.31 -11.99
N ASP A 89 -18.64 5.94 -12.30
CA ASP A 89 -19.07 7.20 -11.64
C ASP A 89 -19.24 7.02 -10.13
N VAL A 90 -19.84 5.91 -9.71
CA VAL A 90 -20.00 5.58 -8.29
C VAL A 90 -18.64 5.35 -7.62
N ILE A 91 -17.75 4.63 -8.27
CA ILE A 91 -16.38 4.41 -7.76
C ILE A 91 -15.62 5.73 -7.66
N ASP A 92 -15.71 6.61 -8.65
CA ASP A 92 -15.07 7.92 -8.62
C ASP A 92 -15.53 8.74 -7.41
N LEU A 93 -16.84 8.70 -7.10
CA LEU A 93 -17.41 9.37 -5.94
C LEU A 93 -16.90 8.78 -4.61
N MET A 94 -16.87 7.45 -4.50
CA MET A 94 -16.40 6.76 -3.29
C MET A 94 -14.90 6.99 -3.04
N TYR A 95 -14.10 7.08 -4.11
CA TYR A 95 -12.65 7.24 -4.04
C TYR A 95 -12.18 8.69 -4.01
N GLU A 96 -13.06 9.67 -4.20
CA GLU A 96 -12.69 11.08 -4.21
C GLU A 96 -11.88 11.52 -2.97
N PRO A 97 -12.27 11.15 -1.72
CA PRO A 97 -11.49 11.48 -0.52
C PRO A 97 -10.09 10.84 -0.53
N ILE A 98 -9.99 9.61 -1.03
CA ILE A 98 -8.72 8.88 -1.14
C ILE A 98 -7.80 9.56 -2.16
N PHE A 99 -8.33 9.92 -3.33
CA PHE A 99 -7.56 10.60 -4.37
C PHE A 99 -7.10 12.00 -3.94
N LYS A 100 -7.91 12.72 -3.16
CA LYS A 100 -7.53 14.04 -2.62
C LYS A 100 -6.42 13.95 -1.57
N SER A 101 -6.42 12.90 -0.75
CA SER A 101 -5.41 12.69 0.30
C SER A 101 -4.12 12.04 -0.23
N MET A 102 -4.20 11.36 -1.37
CA MET A 102 -3.08 10.61 -1.95
C MET A 102 -2.31 11.50 -2.92
N ASP A 103 -1.06 11.80 -2.60
CA ASP A 103 -0.15 12.35 -3.61
C ASP A 103 0.21 11.25 -4.62
N LEU A 104 -0.54 11.24 -5.73
CA LEU A 104 -0.32 10.27 -6.81
C LEU A 104 1.03 10.46 -7.51
N ASN A 105 1.72 11.58 -7.28
CA ASN A 105 3.03 11.87 -7.86
C ASN A 105 4.17 11.33 -7.00
N LEU A 106 3.92 11.02 -5.73
CA LEU A 106 4.92 10.35 -4.92
C LEU A 106 5.25 9.00 -5.57
N PRO A 107 6.52 8.72 -5.84
CA PRO A 107 6.92 7.43 -6.35
C PRO A 107 6.48 6.36 -5.34
N CYS A 108 5.50 5.56 -5.71
CA CYS A 108 5.05 4.40 -4.95
C CYS A 108 6.09 3.26 -5.11
N LYS A 109 7.37 3.62 -5.02
CA LYS A 109 8.45 2.65 -5.08
C LYS A 109 8.61 2.00 -3.71
N ASP A 110 8.74 0.68 -3.72
CA ASP A 110 9.28 -0.01 -2.56
C ASP A 110 10.63 0.60 -2.23
N PRO A 111 10.87 1.06 -0.98
CA PRO A 111 12.11 1.75 -0.63
C PRO A 111 13.36 0.93 -0.94
N LYS A 112 13.30 -0.40 -0.85
CA LYS A 112 14.45 -1.25 -1.22
C LYS A 112 14.77 -1.17 -2.71
N SER A 113 13.74 -1.21 -3.56
CA SER A 113 13.88 -1.08 -5.01
C SER A 113 14.31 0.33 -5.41
N GLU A 114 13.78 1.37 -4.76
CA GLU A 114 14.20 2.76 -4.99
C GLU A 114 15.68 2.95 -4.64
N LEU A 115 16.10 2.46 -3.48
CA LEU A 115 17.50 2.53 -3.05
C LEU A 115 18.43 1.81 -4.03
N GLN A 116 18.06 0.62 -4.47
CA GLN A 116 18.83 -0.16 -5.43
C GLN A 116 18.99 0.58 -6.76
N GLU A 117 17.91 1.15 -7.30
CA GLU A 117 17.96 1.94 -8.54
C GLU A 117 18.85 3.19 -8.40
N ILE A 118 18.79 3.88 -7.25
CA ILE A 118 19.63 5.05 -6.96
C ILE A 118 21.11 4.66 -7.00
N LEU A 119 21.46 3.58 -6.31
CA LEU A 119 22.86 3.12 -6.23
C LEU A 119 23.35 2.62 -7.59
N GLN A 120 22.57 1.82 -8.30
CA GLN A 120 22.92 1.32 -9.64
C GLN A 120 23.15 2.45 -10.65
N LYS A 121 22.31 3.49 -10.66
CA LYS A 121 22.51 4.68 -11.52
C LYS A 121 23.82 5.41 -11.26
N LYS A 122 24.39 5.26 -10.07
CA LYS A 122 25.68 5.85 -9.66
C LYS A 122 26.83 4.86 -9.76
N GLY A 123 26.60 3.64 -10.25
CA GLY A 123 27.62 2.60 -10.33
C GLY A 123 28.09 2.07 -8.98
N LEU A 124 27.26 2.23 -7.93
CA LEU A 124 27.58 1.80 -6.57
C LEU A 124 27.01 0.40 -6.30
N HIS A 125 27.61 -0.31 -5.35
CA HIS A 125 27.15 -1.64 -4.94
C HIS A 125 25.78 -1.58 -4.27
N ILE A 126 25.03 -2.67 -4.41
CA ILE A 126 23.71 -2.82 -3.77
C ILE A 126 23.84 -2.80 -2.24
N PRO A 127 22.78 -2.35 -1.52
CA PRO A 127 22.79 -2.31 -0.07
C PRO A 127 22.75 -3.72 0.53
N LYS A 128 23.39 -3.89 1.70
CA LYS A 128 23.32 -5.12 2.49
C LYS A 128 22.33 -4.95 3.64
N TYR A 129 21.61 -6.03 3.96
CA TYR A 129 20.62 -6.06 5.06
C TYR A 129 20.94 -7.20 6.01
N ASP A 130 21.22 -6.87 7.26
CA ASP A 130 21.50 -7.84 8.30
C ASP A 130 20.49 -7.69 9.45
N VAL A 131 19.90 -8.80 9.90
CA VAL A 131 19.06 -8.80 11.09
C VAL A 131 19.97 -8.71 12.30
N THR A 132 19.87 -7.62 13.06
CA THR A 132 20.69 -7.37 14.25
C THR A 132 20.04 -7.86 15.51
N SER A 133 18.71 -7.84 15.60
CA SER A 133 17.99 -8.43 16.72
C SER A 133 16.60 -8.93 16.31
N LYS A 134 16.10 -9.90 17.09
CA LYS A 134 14.73 -10.40 17.03
C LYS A 134 14.25 -10.57 18.48
N SER A 135 13.18 -9.87 18.84
CA SER A 135 12.62 -9.85 20.19
C SER A 135 11.09 -9.98 20.17
N GLY A 136 10.51 -10.30 21.30
CA GLY A 136 9.06 -10.48 21.47
C GLY A 136 8.60 -11.94 21.38
N ALA A 137 7.35 -12.20 21.83
CA ALA A 137 6.70 -13.51 21.75
C ALA A 137 6.34 -13.84 20.29
N ASP A 138 6.07 -15.11 19.98
CA ASP A 138 5.83 -15.57 18.58
C ASP A 138 4.70 -14.84 17.86
N HIS A 139 3.75 -14.28 18.57
CA HIS A 139 2.62 -13.52 18.02
C HIS A 139 2.84 -11.99 18.00
N ASP A 140 3.94 -11.49 18.61
CA ASP A 140 4.28 -10.07 18.67
C ASP A 140 5.80 -9.87 18.53
N GLN A 141 6.36 -10.40 17.44
CA GLN A 141 7.80 -10.31 17.16
C GLN A 141 8.17 -8.95 16.60
N THR A 142 9.26 -8.41 17.12
CA THR A 142 9.91 -7.22 16.57
C THR A 142 11.28 -7.57 16.02
N PHE A 143 11.50 -7.18 14.78
CA PHE A 143 12.78 -7.35 14.07
C PHE A 143 13.50 -6.02 13.98
N GLU A 144 14.79 -6.04 14.23
CA GLU A 144 15.68 -4.93 13.96
C GLU A 144 16.62 -5.33 12.82
N VAL A 145 16.68 -4.48 11.79
CA VAL A 145 17.50 -4.71 10.59
C VAL A 145 18.42 -3.52 10.35
N LYS A 146 19.70 -3.83 10.19
CA LYS A 146 20.72 -2.89 9.74
C LYS A 146 20.78 -2.89 8.21
N CYS A 147 20.65 -1.72 7.59
CA CYS A 147 20.95 -1.49 6.19
C CYS A 147 22.29 -0.78 6.05
N TYR A 148 23.18 -1.30 5.21
CA TYR A 148 24.53 -0.79 5.04
C TYR A 148 24.89 -0.65 3.56
N ILE A 149 25.45 0.51 3.17
CA ILE A 149 25.97 0.79 1.83
C ILE A 149 27.50 0.90 1.93
N PRO A 150 28.26 -0.12 1.46
CA PRO A 150 29.71 -0.15 1.60
C PRO A 150 30.42 1.07 1.02
N ASP A 151 30.08 1.44 -0.23
CA ASP A 151 30.77 2.50 -0.97
C ASP A 151 30.61 3.88 -0.33
N LEU A 152 29.52 4.10 0.40
CA LEU A 152 29.24 5.38 1.05
C LEU A 152 29.54 5.37 2.55
N ASN A 153 29.80 4.20 3.11
CA ASN A 153 29.92 3.97 4.56
C ASN A 153 28.74 4.56 5.35
N ILE A 154 27.51 4.33 4.83
CA ILE A 154 26.27 4.78 5.47
C ILE A 154 25.55 3.57 6.04
N ILE A 155 25.08 3.72 7.29
CA ILE A 155 24.33 2.70 8.01
C ILE A 155 23.03 3.30 8.52
N THR A 156 21.93 2.55 8.44
CA THR A 156 20.66 2.85 9.14
C THR A 156 20.11 1.60 9.79
N ILE A 157 19.26 1.82 10.81
CA ILE A 157 18.54 0.75 11.50
C ILE A 157 17.05 0.96 11.30
N GLY A 158 16.37 -0.12 10.90
CA GLY A 158 14.92 -0.17 10.77
C GLY A 158 14.31 -1.23 11.68
N ASN A 159 13.17 -0.92 12.27
CA ASN A 159 12.38 -1.81 13.10
C ASN A 159 11.05 -2.14 12.43
N GLY A 160 10.53 -3.34 12.68
CA GLY A 160 9.24 -3.77 12.16
C GLY A 160 8.76 -5.10 12.77
N ASN A 161 7.48 -5.38 12.63
CA ASN A 161 6.85 -6.63 13.07
C ASN A 161 7.18 -7.84 12.18
N SER A 162 7.93 -7.63 11.12
CA SER A 162 8.51 -8.68 10.28
C SER A 162 9.87 -8.22 9.76
N ARG A 163 10.71 -9.18 9.37
CA ARG A 163 11.99 -8.89 8.71
C ARG A 163 11.79 -7.96 7.50
N LYS A 164 10.79 -8.23 6.66
CA LYS A 164 10.48 -7.42 5.48
C LYS A 164 10.14 -5.98 5.84
N THR A 165 9.31 -5.77 6.86
CA THR A 165 8.92 -4.43 7.32
C THR A 165 10.12 -3.67 7.88
N ALA A 166 10.98 -4.33 8.65
CA ALA A 166 12.20 -3.73 9.20
C ALA A 166 13.20 -3.34 8.09
N GLU A 167 13.39 -4.19 7.07
CA GLU A 167 14.21 -3.89 5.90
C GLU A 167 13.70 -2.66 5.12
N VAL A 168 12.38 -2.58 4.90
CA VAL A 168 11.73 -1.43 4.22
C VAL A 168 11.92 -0.15 5.03
N THR A 169 11.79 -0.23 6.36
CA THR A 169 12.00 0.91 7.27
C THR A 169 13.45 1.40 7.22
N ALA A 170 14.42 0.48 7.26
CA ALA A 170 15.84 0.82 7.14
C ALA A 170 16.17 1.46 5.78
N ALA A 171 15.63 0.87 4.68
CA ALA A 171 15.82 1.40 3.34
C ALA A 171 15.25 2.82 3.17
N ARG A 172 14.08 3.11 3.73
CA ARG A 172 13.48 4.45 3.68
C ARG A 172 14.37 5.49 4.36
N LYS A 173 14.88 5.19 5.56
CA LYS A 173 15.78 6.09 6.29
C LYS A 173 17.09 6.36 5.53
N ILE A 174 17.65 5.33 4.89
CA ILE A 174 18.94 5.47 4.22
C ILE A 174 18.86 6.23 2.90
N ILE A 175 17.68 6.18 2.21
CA ILE A 175 17.46 6.92 0.95
C ILE A 175 17.67 8.42 1.16
N ASP A 176 17.14 9.00 2.23
CA ASP A 176 17.27 10.43 2.51
C ASP A 176 18.73 10.83 2.73
N LEU A 177 19.50 10.00 3.44
CA LEU A 177 20.94 10.20 3.65
C LEU A 177 21.73 10.09 2.35
N VAL A 178 21.37 9.11 1.50
CA VAL A 178 22.01 8.91 0.20
C VAL A 178 21.74 10.08 -0.75
N LYS A 179 20.50 10.53 -0.83
CA LYS A 179 20.12 11.68 -1.65
C LYS A 179 20.88 12.93 -1.22
N HIS A 180 20.98 13.18 0.08
CA HIS A 180 21.74 14.30 0.62
C HIS A 180 23.25 14.19 0.28
N LYS A 181 23.84 13.01 0.48
CA LYS A 181 25.30 12.79 0.24
C LYS A 181 25.67 12.84 -1.24
N LEU A 182 24.82 12.37 -2.12
CA LEU A 182 25.04 12.35 -3.57
C LEU A 182 24.59 13.64 -4.27
N LYS A 183 24.12 14.66 -3.53
CA LYS A 183 23.61 15.95 -4.03
C LYS A 183 22.57 15.73 -5.14
N TRP A 184 21.56 14.94 -4.84
CA TRP A 184 20.53 14.57 -5.80
C TRP A 184 19.29 15.45 -5.62
#